data_c43689ebbf427d1bc2bb46ac6f58e194
#
_entry.id   c43689ebbf427d1bc2bb46ac6f58e194
#
_cell.length_a   1.000
_cell.length_b   1.000
_cell.length_c   1.000
_cell.angle_alpha   90.00
_cell.angle_beta   90.00
_cell.angle_gamma   90.00
#
_symmetry.space_group_name_H-M   'P 1'
#
loop_
_entity.id
_entity.type
_entity.pdbx_description
1 polymer ?
#
loop_
_entity_poly.entity_id
_entity_poly.type
_entity_poly.pdbx_seq_one_letter_code
_entity_poly.pdbx_strand_id
1 'polypeptide(L)'
;MLRLLLSTALAAGVASGACAQEITVGAANVSSYLDPGRDHSNVGSQFYYNSFDTLIGKNHDTLDTKWVPALATNWELVDPKTMELKLRDGVTFHNGEVMNADDVVFSLNRMYQADFPPYVVRSRDRLSNFVKVEKVDDLTVRIMVEREEPLWETLLNLQQVMILPEDYTKGLTGDPKVAEHDDFEAFSLAPVGTGPYRISEFVPGERVVYERFDDFWGDKAPLAKATVQHIPETASRVTALKTGEAQIVTNIAPDQLSLIESDQNLRTVGSATPLFHVMIMNVNHPKLRDPRIRQALSLAIDRDTLNEALWLGKAVVPSTHTLKEYGDLYMPELKTFEYNPEKARALLKEAGYDGSEITFDTHPTYYTNGMLAAQAITEMWKEVGVNGRVNIAEKWTGRAPEMMTRNWSNPMYFADPFGSFGVMWAPNGPSEGEGRFNTDAGYAEIWERFRFSKDVAARKLAYGELMERIKQDPPVLPLYRPFESWAMRKDVIWAPKPGHIPYVLDFRAGSISFASN
;
A
#
# COMPACT_ATOMS: atom_id res chain seq x y z
N MET A 1 -8.15 57.18 -63.18
CA MET A 1 -9.10 56.46 -62.29
C MET A 1 -8.45 55.13 -61.88
N LEU A 2 -7.84 55.09 -60.71
CA LEU A 2 -7.10 53.92 -60.21
C LEU A 2 -7.99 53.22 -59.17
N ARG A 3 -8.42 51.99 -59.43
CA ARG A 3 -9.18 51.17 -58.48
C ARG A 3 -8.21 50.34 -57.61
N LEU A 4 -8.13 50.70 -56.31
CA LEU A 4 -7.48 49.86 -55.30
C LEU A 4 -8.36 48.66 -54.98
N LEU A 5 -7.84 47.46 -55.17
CA LEU A 5 -8.43 46.22 -54.70
C LEU A 5 -7.81 45.90 -53.31
N LEU A 6 -8.61 46.01 -52.22
CA LEU A 6 -8.25 45.51 -50.92
C LEU A 6 -8.51 44.01 -50.88
N SER A 7 -7.46 43.21 -50.75
CA SER A 7 -7.54 41.79 -50.47
C SER A 7 -7.50 41.60 -48.93
N THR A 8 -8.65 41.22 -48.36
CA THR A 8 -8.76 40.77 -46.97
C THR A 8 -8.28 39.35 -46.88
N ALA A 9 -7.10 39.13 -46.30
CA ALA A 9 -6.62 37.80 -45.93
C ALA A 9 -7.35 37.33 -44.64
N LEU A 10 -8.21 36.33 -44.79
CA LEU A 10 -8.84 35.65 -43.66
C LEU A 10 -7.81 34.72 -43.06
N ALA A 11 -7.23 35.04 -41.93
CA ALA A 11 -6.39 34.17 -41.15
C ALA A 11 -7.31 33.15 -40.44
N ALA A 12 -7.43 31.95 -41.03
CA ALA A 12 -8.01 30.81 -40.34
C ALA A 12 -7.06 30.37 -39.23
N GLY A 13 -7.36 30.78 -38.00
CA GLY A 13 -6.70 30.22 -36.81
C GLY A 13 -7.03 28.74 -36.70
N VAL A 14 -6.07 27.88 -37.02
CA VAL A 14 -6.13 26.48 -36.69
C VAL A 14 -6.02 26.40 -35.17
N ALA A 15 -7.15 26.30 -34.49
CA ALA A 15 -7.17 25.87 -33.11
C ALA A 15 -6.65 24.42 -33.11
N SER A 16 -5.38 24.24 -32.76
CA SER A 16 -4.84 22.94 -32.40
C SER A 16 -5.62 22.46 -31.19
N GLY A 17 -6.69 21.72 -31.43
CA GLY A 17 -7.35 20.95 -30.39
C GLY A 17 -6.28 20.03 -29.81
N ALA A 18 -5.85 20.30 -28.58
CA ALA A 18 -5.02 19.37 -27.85
C ALA A 18 -5.78 18.03 -27.84
N CYS A 19 -5.30 17.07 -28.63
CA CYS A 19 -5.85 15.71 -28.66
C CYS A 19 -5.83 15.24 -27.21
N ALA A 20 -6.99 14.89 -26.66
CA ALA A 20 -7.10 14.43 -25.30
C ALA A 20 -6.25 13.18 -25.16
N GLN A 21 -5.20 13.24 -24.34
CA GLN A 21 -4.20 12.19 -24.23
C GLN A 21 -4.76 10.98 -23.50
N GLU A 22 -4.56 9.81 -24.06
CA GLU A 22 -4.94 8.54 -23.46
C GLU A 22 -3.72 7.65 -23.28
N ILE A 23 -3.71 6.82 -22.24
CA ILE A 23 -2.66 5.84 -22.00
C ILE A 23 -3.25 4.47 -21.65
N THR A 24 -2.47 3.43 -21.99
CA THR A 24 -2.65 2.07 -21.48
C THR A 24 -1.45 1.68 -20.62
N VAL A 25 -1.72 1.15 -19.44
CA VAL A 25 -0.73 0.59 -18.53
C VAL A 25 -0.88 -0.92 -18.49
N GLY A 26 0.15 -1.65 -18.86
CA GLY A 26 0.23 -3.10 -18.69
C GLY A 26 0.68 -3.43 -17.27
N ALA A 27 -0.22 -3.89 -16.41
CA ALA A 27 0.06 -4.20 -15.01
C ALA A 27 0.22 -5.72 -14.79
N ALA A 28 1.15 -6.09 -13.90
CA ALA A 28 1.34 -7.48 -13.50
C ALA A 28 0.14 -8.04 -12.74
N ASN A 29 -0.61 -7.19 -12.06
CA ASN A 29 -1.82 -7.52 -11.32
C ASN A 29 -2.83 -6.37 -11.41
N VAL A 30 -4.12 -6.70 -11.43
CA VAL A 30 -5.23 -5.75 -11.31
C VAL A 30 -6.09 -6.19 -10.13
N SER A 31 -6.62 -5.22 -9.36
CA SER A 31 -7.43 -5.53 -8.19
C SER A 31 -8.71 -6.28 -8.56
N SER A 32 -9.15 -7.17 -7.67
CA SER A 32 -10.46 -7.79 -7.75
C SER A 32 -11.55 -6.97 -7.06
N TYR A 33 -11.18 -5.91 -6.34
CA TYR A 33 -12.09 -5.04 -5.61
C TYR A 33 -11.69 -3.57 -5.76
N LEU A 34 -12.66 -2.66 -5.84
CA LEU A 34 -12.43 -1.22 -5.87
C LEU A 34 -13.20 -0.47 -4.78
N ASP A 35 -13.30 -1.06 -3.60
CA ASP A 35 -13.70 -0.37 -2.37
C ASP A 35 -12.45 -0.08 -1.52
N PRO A 36 -12.04 1.20 -1.34
CA PRO A 36 -10.80 1.55 -0.65
C PRO A 36 -10.78 1.11 0.81
N GLY A 37 -11.93 0.99 1.47
CA GLY A 37 -12.02 0.48 2.85
C GLY A 37 -11.88 -1.03 2.95
N ARG A 38 -12.15 -1.75 1.89
CA ARG A 38 -12.26 -3.21 1.86
C ARG A 38 -11.00 -3.93 1.38
N ASP A 39 -10.38 -3.42 0.32
CA ASP A 39 -9.16 -3.99 -0.22
C ASP A 39 -7.92 -3.32 0.39
N HIS A 40 -7.27 -4.05 1.28
CA HIS A 40 -6.00 -3.65 1.93
C HIS A 40 -4.78 -4.25 1.23
N SER A 41 -4.96 -4.82 0.03
CA SER A 41 -3.86 -5.40 -0.72
C SER A 41 -2.96 -4.32 -1.33
N ASN A 42 -1.70 -4.67 -1.57
CA ASN A 42 -0.79 -3.80 -2.32
C ASN A 42 -1.24 -3.61 -3.77
N VAL A 43 -2.02 -4.55 -4.29
CA VAL A 43 -2.60 -4.47 -5.64
C VAL A 43 -3.67 -3.38 -5.66
N GLY A 44 -4.63 -3.41 -4.73
CA GLY A 44 -5.70 -2.40 -4.65
C GLY A 44 -5.19 -0.99 -4.47
N SER A 45 -4.14 -0.81 -3.67
CA SER A 45 -3.52 0.50 -3.43
C SER A 45 -3.09 1.26 -4.69
N GLN A 46 -2.87 0.56 -5.80
CA GLN A 46 -2.49 1.18 -7.08
C GLN A 46 -3.64 1.99 -7.70
N PHE A 47 -4.89 1.67 -7.36
CA PHE A 47 -6.06 2.08 -8.14
C PHE A 47 -6.89 3.18 -7.48
N TYR A 48 -6.87 3.32 -6.15
CA TYR A 48 -7.79 4.22 -5.45
C TYR A 48 -7.47 5.69 -5.61
N TYR A 49 -6.19 6.06 -5.58
CA TYR A 49 -5.74 7.44 -5.48
C TYR A 49 -6.25 8.34 -6.61
N ASN A 50 -6.48 7.80 -7.81
CA ASN A 50 -6.99 8.56 -8.94
C ASN A 50 -8.50 8.89 -8.85
N SER A 51 -9.27 8.09 -8.10
CA SER A 51 -10.74 8.19 -8.09
C SER A 51 -11.31 8.60 -6.73
N PHE A 52 -10.52 8.58 -5.68
CA PHE A 52 -10.98 8.86 -4.32
C PHE A 52 -10.06 9.84 -3.63
N ASP A 53 -10.60 10.59 -2.68
CA ASP A 53 -9.86 11.53 -1.84
C ASP A 53 -10.05 11.24 -0.35
N THR A 54 -9.06 11.66 0.44
CA THR A 54 -9.08 11.64 1.90
C THR A 54 -9.44 13.02 2.45
N LEU A 55 -9.73 13.09 3.75
CA LEU A 55 -10.00 14.37 4.42
C LEU A 55 -8.78 15.27 4.43
N ILE A 56 -7.62 14.72 4.78
CA ILE A 56 -6.34 15.42 4.83
C ILE A 56 -5.45 14.86 3.74
N GLY A 57 -4.89 15.70 2.91
CA GLY A 57 -3.96 15.35 1.86
C GLY A 57 -2.51 15.32 2.36
N LYS A 58 -1.62 14.76 1.54
CA LYS A 58 -0.18 14.75 1.77
C LYS A 58 0.54 15.24 0.51
N ASN A 59 1.62 16.00 0.68
CA ASN A 59 2.54 16.24 -0.43
C ASN A 59 3.34 14.95 -0.70
N HIS A 60 3.15 14.36 -1.86
CA HIS A 60 3.81 13.12 -2.26
C HIS A 60 5.13 13.34 -3.03
N ASP A 61 5.50 14.58 -3.35
CA ASP A 61 6.73 14.87 -4.10
C ASP A 61 8.01 14.71 -3.26
N THR A 62 7.85 14.65 -1.93
CA THR A 62 8.95 14.47 -0.99
C THR A 62 8.68 13.33 -0.01
N LEU A 63 9.72 12.84 0.65
CA LEU A 63 9.59 11.86 1.75
C LEU A 63 9.08 12.53 3.03
N ASP A 64 9.30 13.83 3.19
CA ASP A 64 8.85 14.57 4.36
C ASP A 64 7.33 14.58 4.44
N THR A 65 6.81 14.30 5.61
CA THR A 65 5.37 14.36 5.83
C THR A 65 4.92 15.81 5.95
N LYS A 66 4.40 16.36 4.85
CA LYS A 66 3.77 17.67 4.82
C LYS A 66 2.29 17.51 4.51
N TRP A 67 1.47 17.77 5.51
CA TRP A 67 0.02 17.73 5.38
C TRP A 67 -0.50 18.93 4.62
N VAL A 68 -1.49 18.70 3.77
CA VAL A 68 -2.13 19.72 2.95
C VAL A 68 -3.65 19.57 3.00
N PRO A 69 -4.42 20.66 2.82
CA PRO A 69 -5.87 20.55 2.68
C PRO A 69 -6.27 19.67 1.49
N ALA A 70 -7.27 18.80 1.73
CA ALA A 70 -7.93 18.00 0.69
C ALA A 70 -9.46 18.20 0.80
N LEU A 71 -10.24 17.16 1.14
CA LEU A 71 -11.67 17.32 1.38
C LEU A 71 -11.96 18.11 2.66
N ALA A 72 -11.06 18.13 3.64
CA ALA A 72 -11.06 19.11 4.71
C ALA A 72 -10.15 20.30 4.34
N THR A 73 -10.64 21.50 4.53
CA THR A 73 -9.91 22.76 4.27
C THR A 73 -9.14 23.22 5.49
N ASN A 74 -9.60 22.85 6.68
CA ASN A 74 -8.97 23.12 7.97
C ASN A 74 -9.31 22.02 8.97
N TRP A 75 -8.41 21.83 9.97
CA TRP A 75 -8.63 20.93 11.10
C TRP A 75 -7.92 21.48 12.33
N GLU A 76 -8.54 21.28 13.49
CA GLU A 76 -7.99 21.72 14.76
C GLU A 76 -8.44 20.83 15.91
N LEU A 77 -7.61 20.71 16.95
CA LEU A 77 -7.99 20.08 18.20
C LEU A 77 -8.80 21.08 19.04
N VAL A 78 -10.08 20.80 19.24
CA VAL A 78 -10.94 21.58 20.15
C VAL A 78 -10.74 21.19 21.61
N ASP A 79 -10.26 19.98 21.84
CA ASP A 79 -9.70 19.49 23.11
C ASP A 79 -8.69 18.36 22.82
N PRO A 80 -7.93 17.82 23.81
CA PRO A 80 -6.89 16.81 23.58
C PRO A 80 -7.35 15.51 22.89
N LYS A 81 -8.66 15.24 22.87
CA LYS A 81 -9.25 14.01 22.34
C LYS A 81 -10.27 14.25 21.23
N THR A 82 -10.46 15.49 20.82
CA THR A 82 -11.47 15.85 19.81
C THR A 82 -10.85 16.72 18.72
N MET A 83 -10.90 16.20 17.49
CA MET A 83 -10.52 16.90 16.27
C MET A 83 -11.78 17.42 15.58
N GLU A 84 -11.83 18.72 15.27
CA GLU A 84 -12.85 19.31 14.40
C GLU A 84 -12.27 19.54 13.02
N LEU A 85 -13.02 19.17 11.97
CA LEU A 85 -12.65 19.38 10.58
C LEU A 85 -13.70 20.24 9.88
N LYS A 86 -13.23 21.21 9.09
CA LYS A 86 -14.06 22.01 8.17
C LYS A 86 -13.93 21.44 6.77
N LEU A 87 -15.04 20.99 6.22
CA LEU A 87 -15.08 20.36 4.90
C LEU A 87 -15.04 21.43 3.79
N ARG A 88 -14.61 20.99 2.63
CA ARG A 88 -14.62 21.79 1.40
C ARG A 88 -16.04 21.88 0.87
N ASP A 89 -16.53 23.08 0.65
CA ASP A 89 -17.84 23.32 0.04
C ASP A 89 -17.82 23.05 -1.47
N GLY A 90 -18.93 22.58 -2.01
CA GLY A 90 -19.13 22.37 -3.45
C GLY A 90 -18.39 21.18 -4.06
N VAL A 91 -17.86 20.26 -3.25
CA VAL A 91 -17.29 19.00 -3.76
C VAL A 91 -18.43 18.11 -4.26
N THR A 92 -18.27 17.60 -5.50
CA THR A 92 -19.21 16.63 -6.07
C THR A 92 -18.57 15.25 -6.21
N PHE A 93 -19.35 14.22 -5.97
CA PHE A 93 -19.00 12.86 -6.33
C PHE A 93 -19.18 12.60 -7.83
N HIS A 94 -18.59 11.52 -8.34
CA HIS A 94 -18.68 11.14 -9.77
C HIS A 94 -20.12 10.90 -10.26
N ASN A 95 -21.06 10.61 -9.38
CA ASN A 95 -22.48 10.46 -9.68
C ASN A 95 -23.30 11.77 -9.62
N GLY A 96 -22.64 12.89 -9.27
CA GLY A 96 -23.24 14.22 -9.18
C GLY A 96 -23.81 14.59 -7.81
N GLU A 97 -23.80 13.68 -6.83
CA GLU A 97 -24.15 14.02 -5.44
C GLU A 97 -23.14 15.01 -4.86
N VAL A 98 -23.63 15.95 -4.04
CA VAL A 98 -22.77 16.93 -3.34
C VAL A 98 -22.33 16.33 -2.02
N MET A 99 -21.01 16.29 -1.79
CA MET A 99 -20.42 15.80 -0.54
C MET A 99 -20.79 16.69 0.65
N ASN A 100 -21.14 16.08 1.74
CA ASN A 100 -21.42 16.75 3.01
C ASN A 100 -20.90 15.95 4.22
N ALA A 101 -21.19 16.42 5.43
CA ALA A 101 -20.73 15.80 6.67
C ALA A 101 -21.31 14.40 6.92
N ASP A 102 -22.49 14.06 6.37
CA ASP A 102 -23.07 12.72 6.53
C ASP A 102 -22.22 11.67 5.81
N ASP A 103 -21.69 11.99 4.60
CA ASP A 103 -20.79 11.12 3.84
C ASP A 103 -19.50 10.84 4.60
N VAL A 104 -18.97 11.86 5.30
CA VAL A 104 -17.77 11.71 6.12
C VAL A 104 -18.04 10.84 7.35
N VAL A 105 -19.15 11.09 8.05
CA VAL A 105 -19.58 10.27 9.20
C VAL A 105 -19.79 8.82 8.77
N PHE A 106 -20.48 8.60 7.66
CA PHE A 106 -20.67 7.28 7.07
C PHE A 106 -19.34 6.58 6.76
N SER A 107 -18.47 7.25 5.99
CA SER A 107 -17.20 6.66 5.52
C SER A 107 -16.27 6.28 6.66
N LEU A 108 -16.19 7.10 7.71
CA LEU A 108 -15.36 6.80 8.87
C LEU A 108 -15.99 5.73 9.76
N ASN A 109 -17.29 5.79 10.03
CA ASN A 109 -17.99 4.84 10.90
C ASN A 109 -17.88 3.40 10.38
N ARG A 110 -17.96 3.18 9.07
CA ARG A 110 -17.80 1.85 8.47
C ARG A 110 -16.40 1.25 8.69
N MET A 111 -15.42 2.06 9.11
CA MET A 111 -14.05 1.60 9.32
C MET A 111 -13.76 1.13 10.75
N TYR A 112 -14.46 1.67 11.76
CA TYR A 112 -14.16 1.35 13.15
C TYR A 112 -15.35 0.83 13.97
N GLN A 113 -16.59 1.10 13.59
CA GLN A 113 -17.78 0.66 14.32
C GLN A 113 -18.24 -0.73 13.85
N ALA A 114 -18.15 -1.72 14.76
CA ALA A 114 -18.47 -3.11 14.43
C ALA A 114 -19.96 -3.37 14.18
N ASP A 115 -20.82 -2.52 14.72
CA ASP A 115 -22.28 -2.56 14.56
C ASP A 115 -22.78 -1.62 13.46
N PHE A 116 -21.86 -0.93 12.79
CA PHE A 116 -22.18 -0.05 11.68
C PHE A 116 -22.16 -0.83 10.36
N PRO A 117 -23.26 -0.98 9.69
CA PRO A 117 -23.28 -1.54 8.35
C PRO A 117 -22.93 -0.45 7.32
N PRO A 118 -22.10 -0.73 6.38
CA PRO A 118 -21.28 -1.90 6.07
C PRO A 118 -19.86 -1.85 6.71
N TYR A 119 -19.72 -2.48 7.86
CA TYR A 119 -18.46 -2.51 8.62
C TYR A 119 -17.34 -3.26 7.90
N VAL A 120 -16.12 -2.74 7.99
CA VAL A 120 -14.92 -3.34 7.38
C VAL A 120 -13.91 -3.76 8.46
N VAL A 121 -13.92 -5.03 8.81
CA VAL A 121 -13.15 -5.62 9.93
C VAL A 121 -11.66 -5.26 9.90
N ARG A 122 -11.01 -5.29 8.74
CA ARG A 122 -9.56 -5.04 8.62
C ARG A 122 -9.12 -3.61 8.87
N SER A 123 -10.05 -2.64 8.82
CA SER A 123 -9.74 -1.23 9.08
C SER A 123 -9.77 -0.89 10.56
N ARG A 124 -10.48 -1.68 11.37
CA ARG A 124 -10.68 -1.46 12.80
C ARG A 124 -9.38 -1.22 13.56
N ASP A 125 -8.36 -2.03 13.29
CA ASP A 125 -7.13 -2.00 14.09
C ASP A 125 -6.37 -0.68 13.93
N ARG A 126 -6.49 -0.03 12.78
CA ARG A 126 -5.87 1.29 12.53
C ARG A 126 -6.61 2.42 13.21
N LEU A 127 -7.93 2.32 13.29
CA LEU A 127 -8.83 3.33 13.87
C LEU A 127 -9.38 2.90 15.23
N SER A 128 -8.76 1.94 15.91
CA SER A 128 -9.21 1.39 17.19
C SER A 128 -9.30 2.42 18.32
N ASN A 129 -8.61 3.55 18.18
CA ASN A 129 -8.69 4.68 19.12
C ASN A 129 -9.91 5.59 18.87
N PHE A 130 -10.61 5.46 17.75
CA PHE A 130 -11.80 6.25 17.43
C PHE A 130 -12.99 5.77 18.26
N VAL A 131 -13.68 6.72 18.88
CA VAL A 131 -14.86 6.45 19.71
C VAL A 131 -16.14 6.95 19.06
N LYS A 132 -16.07 8.13 18.43
CA LYS A 132 -17.24 8.77 17.81
C LYS A 132 -16.81 9.68 16.67
N VAL A 133 -17.59 9.65 15.59
CA VAL A 133 -17.58 10.65 14.53
C VAL A 133 -18.98 11.24 14.46
N GLU A 134 -19.11 12.56 14.51
CA GLU A 134 -20.40 13.23 14.50
C GLU A 134 -20.42 14.43 13.57
N LYS A 135 -21.56 14.65 12.95
CA LYS A 135 -21.88 15.85 12.20
C LYS A 135 -22.18 16.99 13.18
N VAL A 136 -21.54 18.14 12.98
CA VAL A 136 -21.86 19.38 13.68
C VAL A 136 -22.80 20.23 12.85
N ASP A 137 -22.47 20.38 11.57
CA ASP A 137 -23.29 20.98 10.51
C ASP A 137 -22.92 20.33 9.16
N ASP A 138 -23.50 20.79 8.06
CA ASP A 138 -23.31 20.16 6.74
C ASP A 138 -21.85 20.17 6.25
N LEU A 139 -21.01 21.08 6.76
CA LEU A 139 -19.60 21.20 6.40
C LEU A 139 -18.65 21.10 7.60
N THR A 140 -19.13 20.57 8.73
CA THR A 140 -18.30 20.42 9.93
C THR A 140 -18.51 19.06 10.58
N VAL A 141 -17.41 18.33 10.82
CA VAL A 141 -17.43 17.06 11.54
C VAL A 141 -16.49 17.11 12.74
N ARG A 142 -16.82 16.36 13.79
CA ARG A 142 -15.95 16.09 14.94
C ARG A 142 -15.65 14.62 15.05
N ILE A 143 -14.39 14.33 15.35
CA ILE A 143 -13.89 12.99 15.60
C ILE A 143 -13.34 12.94 17.01
N MET A 144 -13.83 12.00 17.80
CA MET A 144 -13.45 11.80 19.20
C MET A 144 -12.69 10.48 19.32
N VAL A 145 -11.66 10.49 20.17
CA VAL A 145 -10.80 9.34 20.46
C VAL A 145 -10.82 8.98 21.93
N GLU A 146 -10.53 7.71 22.25
CA GLU A 146 -10.47 7.23 23.63
C GLU A 146 -9.26 7.82 24.38
N ARG A 147 -8.13 7.91 23.69
CA ARG A 147 -6.85 8.45 24.20
C ARG A 147 -6.34 9.51 23.25
N GLU A 148 -5.53 10.46 23.75
CA GLU A 148 -4.88 11.46 22.91
C GLU A 148 -4.17 10.79 21.72
N GLU A 149 -4.43 11.29 20.52
CA GLU A 149 -3.95 10.68 19.27
C GLU A 149 -2.77 11.48 18.69
N PRO A 150 -1.56 10.93 18.68
CA PRO A 150 -0.41 11.61 18.10
C PRO A 150 -0.35 11.57 16.56
N LEU A 151 -1.19 10.75 15.91
CA LEU A 151 -1.14 10.48 14.47
C LEU A 151 -2.41 10.91 13.72
N TRP A 152 -3.09 11.97 14.16
CA TRP A 152 -4.36 12.42 13.61
C TRP A 152 -4.36 12.54 12.08
N GLU A 153 -3.48 13.38 11.54
CA GLU A 153 -3.44 13.63 10.09
C GLU A 153 -3.06 12.37 9.32
N THR A 154 -2.18 11.59 9.91
CA THR A 154 -1.76 10.31 9.35
C THR A 154 -2.94 9.35 9.19
N LEU A 155 -3.77 9.22 10.22
CA LEU A 155 -4.94 8.34 10.19
C LEU A 155 -6.02 8.85 9.24
N LEU A 156 -6.18 10.16 9.12
CA LEU A 156 -7.15 10.79 8.22
C LEU A 156 -6.66 10.91 6.76
N ASN A 157 -5.41 10.49 6.48
CA ASN A 157 -4.85 10.36 5.14
C ASN A 157 -4.77 8.91 4.65
N LEU A 158 -5.20 7.93 5.45
CA LEU A 158 -5.20 6.53 5.03
C LEU A 158 -6.16 6.32 3.84
N GLN A 159 -5.75 5.50 2.87
CA GLN A 159 -6.65 5.14 1.76
C GLN A 159 -7.97 4.52 2.24
N GLN A 160 -7.95 3.82 3.38
CA GLN A 160 -9.13 3.17 3.95
C GLN A 160 -10.21 4.15 4.41
N VAL A 161 -9.82 5.40 4.68
CA VAL A 161 -10.73 6.47 5.11
C VAL A 161 -11.08 7.46 3.98
N MET A 162 -10.89 7.07 2.73
CA MET A 162 -11.39 7.82 1.57
C MET A 162 -12.91 7.95 1.64
N ILE A 163 -13.40 9.11 1.25
CA ILE A 163 -14.82 9.46 1.44
C ILE A 163 -15.66 8.91 0.30
N LEU A 164 -16.76 8.27 0.67
CA LEU A 164 -17.74 7.64 -0.22
C LEU A 164 -19.12 8.31 -0.05
N PRO A 165 -19.94 8.39 -1.10
CA PRO A 165 -21.30 8.91 -1.01
C PRO A 165 -22.19 7.93 -0.21
N GLU A 166 -22.76 8.43 0.89
CA GLU A 166 -23.55 7.60 1.83
C GLU A 166 -24.74 6.97 1.17
N ASP A 167 -25.62 7.79 0.56
CA ASP A 167 -26.90 7.34 0.00
C ASP A 167 -26.67 6.37 -1.17
N TYR A 168 -25.74 6.68 -2.06
CA TYR A 168 -25.38 5.80 -3.16
C TYR A 168 -24.85 4.44 -2.66
N THR A 169 -23.92 4.46 -1.69
CA THR A 169 -23.30 3.23 -1.16
C THR A 169 -24.35 2.36 -0.46
N LYS A 170 -25.21 2.96 0.37
CA LYS A 170 -26.33 2.26 1.03
C LYS A 170 -27.35 1.73 0.02
N GLY A 171 -27.62 2.47 -1.05
CA GLY A 171 -28.51 2.06 -2.13
C GLY A 171 -28.04 0.79 -2.85
N LEU A 172 -26.72 0.60 -2.98
CA LEU A 172 -26.12 -0.60 -3.57
C LEU A 172 -26.11 -1.79 -2.63
N THR A 173 -25.91 -1.56 -1.33
CA THR A 173 -25.76 -2.63 -0.33
C THR A 173 -27.10 -3.09 0.28
N GLY A 174 -28.24 -2.44 -0.06
CA GLY A 174 -29.55 -2.77 0.51
C GLY A 174 -29.72 -2.32 1.96
N ASP A 175 -30.65 -2.94 2.70
CA ASP A 175 -30.85 -2.66 4.13
C ASP A 175 -29.59 -3.05 4.91
N PRO A 176 -28.89 -2.06 5.49
CA PRO A 176 -27.64 -2.32 6.20
C PRO A 176 -27.77 -3.26 7.40
N LYS A 177 -28.99 -3.50 7.92
CA LYS A 177 -29.20 -4.44 9.03
C LYS A 177 -29.20 -5.91 8.61
N VAL A 178 -29.33 -6.18 7.31
CA VAL A 178 -29.36 -7.53 6.73
C VAL A 178 -28.34 -7.71 5.60
N ALA A 179 -27.48 -6.72 5.37
CA ALA A 179 -26.44 -6.79 4.33
C ALA A 179 -25.46 -7.94 4.64
N GLU A 180 -25.44 -8.93 3.76
CA GLU A 180 -24.48 -10.02 3.80
C GLU A 180 -23.14 -9.55 3.22
N HIS A 181 -22.08 -10.33 3.43
CA HIS A 181 -20.71 -9.98 3.00
C HIS A 181 -20.60 -9.72 1.49
N ASP A 182 -21.45 -10.35 0.68
CA ASP A 182 -21.44 -10.24 -0.78
C ASP A 182 -22.10 -8.93 -1.28
N ASP A 183 -22.95 -8.28 -0.48
CA ASP A 183 -23.60 -7.02 -0.85
C ASP A 183 -22.59 -5.86 -0.97
N PHE A 184 -21.46 -5.96 -0.28
CA PHE A 184 -20.37 -4.97 -0.40
C PHE A 184 -19.60 -5.06 -1.73
N GLU A 185 -19.73 -6.13 -2.49
CA GLU A 185 -19.11 -6.24 -3.82
C GLU A 185 -19.76 -5.31 -4.83
N ALA A 186 -21.06 -4.98 -4.63
CA ALA A 186 -21.79 -4.09 -5.51
C ALA A 186 -21.11 -2.71 -5.64
N PHE A 187 -20.63 -2.12 -4.52
CA PHE A 187 -19.89 -0.86 -4.58
C PHE A 187 -18.56 -1.02 -5.36
N SER A 188 -17.86 -2.13 -5.18
CA SER A 188 -16.60 -2.38 -5.91
C SER A 188 -16.79 -2.47 -7.42
N LEU A 189 -17.94 -2.93 -7.89
CA LEU A 189 -18.26 -3.03 -9.33
C LEU A 189 -18.69 -1.69 -9.95
N ALA A 190 -19.18 -0.76 -9.14
CA ALA A 190 -19.62 0.57 -9.57
C ALA A 190 -19.11 1.66 -8.59
N PRO A 191 -17.77 1.80 -8.45
CA PRO A 191 -17.20 2.66 -7.45
C PRO A 191 -17.38 4.15 -7.79
N VAL A 192 -17.79 4.93 -6.79
CA VAL A 192 -18.01 6.37 -6.89
C VAL A 192 -17.17 7.07 -5.81
N GLY A 193 -16.35 8.03 -6.23
CA GLY A 193 -15.51 8.86 -5.37
C GLY A 193 -15.55 10.32 -5.79
N THR A 194 -14.62 11.11 -5.23
CA THR A 194 -14.51 12.56 -5.46
C THR A 194 -13.27 12.94 -6.28
N GLY A 195 -12.46 11.97 -6.71
CA GLY A 195 -11.15 12.20 -7.33
C GLY A 195 -11.21 12.69 -8.78
N PRO A 196 -10.05 13.04 -9.39
CA PRO A 196 -9.99 13.63 -10.73
C PRO A 196 -10.36 12.68 -11.88
N TYR A 197 -10.53 11.40 -11.61
CA TYR A 197 -10.98 10.41 -12.57
C TYR A 197 -12.12 9.58 -12.00
N ARG A 198 -13.17 9.42 -12.79
CA ARG A 198 -14.20 8.41 -12.54
C ARG A 198 -13.77 7.08 -13.14
N ILE A 199 -14.19 5.99 -12.53
CA ILE A 199 -14.00 4.64 -13.09
C ILE A 199 -15.20 4.38 -14.01
N SER A 200 -14.94 4.32 -15.33
CA SER A 200 -15.97 4.09 -16.35
C SER A 200 -16.15 2.61 -16.69
N GLU A 201 -15.14 1.79 -16.43
CA GLU A 201 -15.20 0.33 -16.57
C GLU A 201 -14.33 -0.33 -15.53
N PHE A 202 -14.85 -1.36 -14.88
CA PHE A 202 -14.09 -2.24 -14.01
C PHE A 202 -14.43 -3.70 -14.29
N VAL A 203 -13.42 -4.45 -14.68
CA VAL A 203 -13.48 -5.91 -14.79
C VAL A 203 -12.53 -6.50 -13.74
N PRO A 204 -13.07 -7.12 -12.67
CA PRO A 204 -12.28 -7.58 -11.53
C PRO A 204 -11.12 -8.48 -11.95
N GLY A 205 -9.90 -8.14 -11.53
CA GLY A 205 -8.68 -8.85 -11.86
C GLY A 205 -8.17 -8.69 -13.30
N GLU A 206 -8.89 -7.97 -14.15
CA GLU A 206 -8.54 -7.85 -15.57
C GLU A 206 -8.25 -6.40 -16.01
N ARG A 207 -9.16 -5.46 -15.71
CA ARG A 207 -9.05 -4.09 -16.23
C ARG A 207 -9.75 -3.05 -15.38
N VAL A 208 -9.11 -1.87 -15.30
CA VAL A 208 -9.73 -0.63 -14.78
C VAL A 208 -9.57 0.46 -15.84
N VAL A 209 -10.67 1.15 -16.15
CA VAL A 209 -10.68 2.29 -17.07
C VAL A 209 -11.07 3.55 -16.31
N TYR A 210 -10.21 4.53 -16.35
CA TYR A 210 -10.38 5.86 -15.79
C TYR A 210 -10.75 6.84 -16.89
N GLU A 211 -11.78 7.63 -16.67
CA GLU A 211 -12.12 8.80 -17.50
C GLU A 211 -12.03 10.06 -16.64
N ARG A 212 -11.49 11.13 -17.23
CA ARG A 212 -11.36 12.40 -16.51
C ARG A 212 -12.72 12.91 -16.04
N PHE A 213 -12.76 13.34 -14.80
CA PHE A 213 -13.90 14.01 -14.19
C PHE A 213 -13.68 15.52 -14.27
N ASP A 214 -14.37 16.19 -15.20
CA ASP A 214 -14.15 17.60 -15.49
C ASP A 214 -14.70 18.52 -14.38
N ASP A 215 -15.62 18.04 -13.52
CA ASP A 215 -16.16 18.75 -12.36
C ASP A 215 -15.34 18.50 -11.07
N PHE A 216 -14.13 17.98 -11.20
CA PHE A 216 -13.23 17.77 -10.07
C PHE A 216 -12.90 19.09 -9.35
N TRP A 217 -12.96 19.07 -8.02
CA TRP A 217 -12.76 20.21 -7.14
C TRP A 217 -11.32 20.78 -7.12
N GLY A 218 -10.33 20.05 -7.63
CA GLY A 218 -8.93 20.42 -7.69
C GLY A 218 -8.43 20.67 -9.10
N ASP A 219 -7.12 20.56 -9.30
CA ASP A 219 -6.51 20.78 -10.60
C ASP A 219 -6.92 19.72 -11.63
N LYS A 220 -7.25 20.18 -12.83
CA LYS A 220 -7.68 19.32 -13.92
C LYS A 220 -6.64 18.27 -14.29
N ALA A 221 -7.06 17.02 -14.31
CA ALA A 221 -6.22 15.89 -14.67
C ALA A 221 -5.76 15.95 -16.15
N PRO A 222 -4.51 15.56 -16.45
CA PRO A 222 -3.93 15.73 -17.79
C PRO A 222 -4.46 14.76 -18.83
N LEU A 223 -4.80 13.51 -18.44
CA LEU A 223 -5.30 12.49 -19.36
C LEU A 223 -6.81 12.58 -19.51
N ALA A 224 -7.31 12.36 -20.71
CA ALA A 224 -8.75 12.14 -20.90
C ALA A 224 -9.17 10.75 -20.42
N LYS A 225 -8.27 9.77 -20.62
CA LYS A 225 -8.52 8.37 -20.31
C LYS A 225 -7.22 7.66 -19.94
N ALA A 226 -7.29 6.78 -18.94
CA ALA A 226 -6.22 5.84 -18.62
C ALA A 226 -6.82 4.43 -18.44
N THR A 227 -6.23 3.45 -19.12
CA THR A 227 -6.61 2.05 -19.00
C THR A 227 -5.51 1.28 -18.31
N VAL A 228 -5.79 0.59 -17.22
CA VAL A 228 -4.86 -0.35 -16.60
C VAL A 228 -5.35 -1.76 -16.90
N GLN A 229 -4.54 -2.53 -17.60
CA GLN A 229 -4.85 -3.86 -18.09
C GLN A 229 -3.93 -4.91 -17.48
N HIS A 230 -4.49 -6.05 -17.07
CA HIS A 230 -3.75 -7.18 -16.56
C HIS A 230 -2.96 -7.86 -17.68
N ILE A 231 -1.64 -7.87 -17.56
CA ILE A 231 -0.70 -8.60 -18.40
C ILE A 231 0.27 -9.33 -17.46
N PRO A 232 -0.03 -10.57 -17.04
CA PRO A 232 0.70 -11.23 -15.94
C PRO A 232 2.15 -11.54 -16.26
N GLU A 233 2.44 -11.93 -17.52
CA GLU A 233 3.77 -12.35 -17.92
C GLU A 233 4.68 -11.17 -18.27
N THR A 234 5.88 -11.09 -17.69
CA THR A 234 6.83 -9.99 -17.93
C THR A 234 7.19 -9.85 -19.42
N ALA A 235 7.42 -10.96 -20.11
CA ALA A 235 7.72 -10.94 -21.54
C ALA A 235 6.58 -10.35 -22.38
N SER A 236 5.34 -10.65 -22.01
CA SER A 236 4.14 -10.09 -22.66
C SER A 236 4.02 -8.59 -22.41
N ARG A 237 4.29 -8.13 -21.16
CA ARG A 237 4.32 -6.68 -20.84
C ARG A 237 5.39 -5.94 -21.65
N VAL A 238 6.60 -6.50 -21.75
CA VAL A 238 7.68 -5.92 -22.56
C VAL A 238 7.29 -5.87 -24.04
N THR A 239 6.62 -6.90 -24.56
CA THR A 239 6.13 -6.92 -25.94
C THR A 239 5.06 -5.85 -26.15
N ALA A 240 4.06 -5.73 -25.27
CA ALA A 240 3.02 -4.71 -25.35
C ALA A 240 3.60 -3.28 -25.34
N LEU A 241 4.66 -3.05 -24.56
CA LEU A 241 5.38 -1.78 -24.55
C LEU A 241 6.10 -1.51 -25.88
N LYS A 242 6.80 -2.51 -26.45
CA LYS A 242 7.53 -2.38 -27.73
C LYS A 242 6.60 -2.20 -28.91
N THR A 243 5.44 -2.82 -28.92
CA THR A 243 4.43 -2.68 -29.98
C THR A 243 3.59 -1.41 -29.86
N GLY A 244 3.66 -0.71 -28.70
CA GLY A 244 2.86 0.49 -28.41
C GLY A 244 1.44 0.17 -27.94
N GLU A 245 1.10 -1.09 -27.68
CA GLU A 245 -0.16 -1.50 -27.04
C GLU A 245 -0.28 -0.94 -25.61
N ALA A 246 0.84 -0.89 -24.88
CA ALA A 246 0.96 -0.20 -23.61
C ALA A 246 2.01 0.92 -23.68
N GLN A 247 1.76 2.04 -22.99
CA GLN A 247 2.71 3.15 -22.87
C GLN A 247 3.54 3.09 -21.60
N ILE A 248 3.03 2.40 -20.57
CA ILE A 248 3.72 2.10 -19.31
C ILE A 248 3.50 0.62 -19.00
N VAL A 249 4.50 -0.04 -18.43
CA VAL A 249 4.37 -1.39 -17.86
C VAL A 249 5.00 -1.46 -16.48
N THR A 250 4.40 -2.25 -15.59
CA THR A 250 4.77 -2.34 -14.18
C THR A 250 5.58 -3.61 -13.86
N ASN A 251 6.24 -3.64 -12.70
CA ASN A 251 6.86 -4.82 -12.11
C ASN A 251 7.85 -5.52 -13.06
N ILE A 252 8.78 -4.74 -13.59
CA ILE A 252 9.86 -5.27 -14.44
C ILE A 252 10.98 -5.79 -13.53
N ALA A 253 11.34 -7.05 -13.68
CA ALA A 253 12.44 -7.64 -12.92
C ALA A 253 13.78 -6.99 -13.32
N PRO A 254 14.73 -6.81 -12.38
CA PRO A 254 15.99 -6.10 -12.65
C PRO A 254 16.82 -6.66 -13.80
N ASP A 255 16.77 -7.96 -14.06
CA ASP A 255 17.46 -8.62 -15.15
C ASP A 255 16.93 -8.27 -16.55
N GLN A 256 15.69 -7.72 -16.62
CA GLN A 256 15.06 -7.29 -17.88
C GLN A 256 15.33 -5.82 -18.21
N LEU A 257 15.85 -5.03 -17.28
CA LEU A 257 16.00 -3.57 -17.45
C LEU A 257 16.95 -3.22 -18.60
N SER A 258 18.10 -3.89 -18.68
CA SER A 258 19.10 -3.64 -19.72
C SER A 258 18.55 -3.93 -21.13
N LEU A 259 17.71 -4.95 -21.28
CA LEU A 259 17.06 -5.28 -22.55
C LEU A 259 16.09 -4.18 -22.99
N ILE A 260 15.36 -3.58 -22.07
CA ILE A 260 14.43 -2.47 -22.35
C ILE A 260 15.21 -1.21 -22.68
N GLU A 261 16.24 -0.88 -21.89
CA GLU A 261 17.05 0.33 -22.06
C GLU A 261 17.90 0.32 -23.33
N SER A 262 18.13 -0.85 -23.94
CA SER A 262 18.76 -0.96 -25.26
C SER A 262 17.88 -0.42 -26.39
N ASP A 263 16.57 -0.30 -26.20
CA ASP A 263 15.65 0.33 -27.16
C ASP A 263 15.64 1.86 -26.97
N GLN A 264 16.01 2.58 -28.05
CA GLN A 264 16.11 4.05 -28.00
C GLN A 264 14.79 4.77 -27.72
N ASN A 265 13.64 4.09 -27.92
CA ASN A 265 12.31 4.65 -27.73
C ASN A 265 11.75 4.37 -26.32
N LEU A 266 12.45 3.57 -25.53
CA LEU A 266 12.01 3.14 -24.21
C LEU A 266 12.92 3.69 -23.10
N ARG A 267 12.39 3.76 -21.90
CA ARG A 267 13.14 4.08 -20.68
C ARG A 267 12.58 3.30 -19.49
N THR A 268 13.37 3.17 -18.45
CA THR A 268 12.97 2.58 -17.18
C THR A 268 13.04 3.61 -16.06
N VAL A 269 12.22 3.44 -15.05
CA VAL A 269 12.33 4.12 -13.76
C VAL A 269 12.16 3.09 -12.67
N GLY A 270 12.86 3.26 -11.54
CA GLY A 270 12.74 2.35 -10.43
C GLY A 270 13.45 2.85 -9.19
N SER A 271 13.06 2.31 -8.05
CA SER A 271 13.68 2.61 -6.75
C SER A 271 13.45 1.47 -5.76
N ALA A 272 14.29 1.41 -4.73
CA ALA A 272 13.97 0.61 -3.55
C ALA A 272 12.73 1.22 -2.87
N THR A 273 11.73 0.40 -2.67
CA THR A 273 10.41 0.84 -2.20
C THR A 273 10.36 1.00 -0.68
N PRO A 274 9.50 1.88 -0.12
CA PRO A 274 9.24 1.96 1.31
C PRO A 274 8.31 0.81 1.77
N LEU A 275 8.69 -0.42 1.47
CA LEU A 275 8.07 -1.64 1.96
C LEU A 275 9.14 -2.69 2.23
N PHE A 276 8.80 -3.66 3.05
CA PHE A 276 9.63 -4.84 3.25
C PHE A 276 9.00 -6.05 2.56
N HIS A 277 9.76 -6.81 1.79
CA HIS A 277 9.46 -8.22 1.65
C HIS A 277 9.91 -8.91 2.94
N VAL A 278 9.00 -9.61 3.55
CA VAL A 278 9.22 -10.28 4.82
C VAL A 278 8.90 -11.77 4.71
N MET A 279 9.49 -12.56 5.59
CA MET A 279 8.99 -13.88 5.93
C MET A 279 8.24 -13.77 7.25
N ILE A 280 6.98 -14.19 7.29
CA ILE A 280 6.21 -14.32 8.53
C ILE A 280 6.20 -15.78 8.99
N MET A 281 6.15 -15.97 10.31
CA MET A 281 6.18 -17.26 10.97
C MET A 281 4.99 -17.40 11.91
N ASN A 282 4.39 -18.56 11.94
CA ASN A 282 3.35 -18.88 12.92
C ASN A 282 4.01 -19.36 14.22
N VAL A 283 4.11 -18.48 15.22
CA VAL A 283 4.75 -18.78 16.50
C VAL A 283 3.99 -19.86 17.30
N ASN A 284 2.71 -20.09 16.99
CA ASN A 284 1.87 -21.07 17.64
C ASN A 284 1.92 -22.46 16.96
N HIS A 285 2.53 -22.55 15.76
CA HIS A 285 2.69 -23.85 15.10
C HIS A 285 3.62 -24.75 15.93
N PRO A 286 3.26 -26.02 16.21
CA PRO A 286 4.04 -26.89 17.10
C PRO A 286 5.52 -26.98 16.76
N LYS A 287 5.90 -27.01 15.48
CA LYS A 287 7.28 -27.08 14.99
C LYS A 287 8.05 -25.75 15.09
N LEU A 288 7.35 -24.62 15.27
CA LEU A 288 7.93 -23.29 15.34
C LEU A 288 7.73 -22.62 16.71
N ARG A 289 7.12 -23.31 17.68
CA ARG A 289 6.82 -22.76 19.00
C ARG A 289 8.08 -22.35 19.76
N ASP A 290 9.18 -23.11 19.62
CA ASP A 290 10.45 -22.75 20.23
C ASP A 290 11.08 -21.56 19.49
N PRO A 291 11.30 -20.41 20.16
CA PRO A 291 11.87 -19.23 19.52
C PRO A 291 13.28 -19.46 18.97
N ARG A 292 14.06 -20.40 19.54
CA ARG A 292 15.40 -20.73 19.05
C ARG A 292 15.38 -21.31 17.64
N ILE A 293 14.34 -22.09 17.29
CA ILE A 293 14.12 -22.56 15.91
C ILE A 293 13.89 -21.36 14.98
N ARG A 294 12.99 -20.44 15.35
CA ARG A 294 12.71 -19.25 14.52
C ARG A 294 13.91 -18.32 14.38
N GLN A 295 14.70 -18.15 15.44
CA GLN A 295 16.00 -17.44 15.40
C GLN A 295 16.97 -18.13 14.44
N ALA A 296 17.09 -19.47 14.51
CA ALA A 296 17.96 -20.23 13.62
C ALA A 296 17.55 -20.06 12.14
N LEU A 297 16.23 -20.12 11.83
CA LEU A 297 15.72 -19.86 10.48
C LEU A 297 16.14 -18.46 9.98
N SER A 298 16.12 -17.44 10.86
CA SER A 298 16.55 -16.08 10.53
C SER A 298 18.03 -15.97 10.25
N LEU A 299 18.85 -16.55 11.16
CA LEU A 299 20.32 -16.50 11.10
C LEU A 299 20.89 -17.29 9.91
N ALA A 300 20.15 -18.24 9.38
CA ALA A 300 20.52 -19.01 8.19
C ALA A 300 20.34 -18.26 6.88
N ILE A 301 19.64 -17.12 6.87
CA ILE A 301 19.32 -16.38 5.64
C ILE A 301 20.42 -15.34 5.35
N ASP A 302 21.19 -15.58 4.29
CA ASP A 302 22.11 -14.60 3.71
C ASP A 302 21.34 -13.63 2.81
N ARG A 303 20.99 -12.49 3.38
CA ARG A 303 20.18 -11.46 2.70
C ARG A 303 20.96 -10.70 1.64
N ASP A 304 22.28 -10.57 1.81
CA ASP A 304 23.13 -9.91 0.84
C ASP A 304 23.27 -10.79 -0.42
N THR A 305 23.46 -12.09 -0.26
CA THR A 305 23.41 -13.05 -1.39
C THR A 305 22.04 -13.04 -2.09
N LEU A 306 20.93 -12.97 -1.35
CA LEU A 306 19.61 -12.82 -1.97
C LEU A 306 19.48 -11.52 -2.76
N ASN A 307 20.02 -10.41 -2.25
CA ASN A 307 19.99 -9.12 -2.95
C ASN A 307 20.82 -9.18 -4.25
N GLU A 308 22.03 -9.71 -4.20
CA GLU A 308 22.85 -9.84 -5.40
C GLU A 308 22.22 -10.76 -6.44
N ALA A 309 21.75 -11.93 -6.03
CA ALA A 309 21.22 -12.94 -6.96
C ALA A 309 19.86 -12.55 -7.58
N LEU A 310 18.97 -11.95 -6.81
CA LEU A 310 17.58 -11.69 -7.23
C LEU A 310 17.34 -10.24 -7.67
N TRP A 311 18.16 -9.30 -7.17
CA TRP A 311 17.92 -7.87 -7.38
C TRP A 311 19.12 -7.16 -8.00
N LEU A 312 20.20 -7.88 -8.35
CA LEU A 312 21.44 -7.30 -8.90
C LEU A 312 22.00 -6.17 -8.00
N GLY A 313 21.93 -6.35 -6.68
CA GLY A 313 22.34 -5.36 -5.69
C GLY A 313 21.42 -4.13 -5.56
N LYS A 314 20.30 -4.06 -6.31
CA LYS A 314 19.43 -2.87 -6.35
C LYS A 314 18.43 -2.80 -5.18
N ALA A 315 18.11 -3.91 -4.53
CA ALA A 315 17.30 -3.91 -3.31
C ALA A 315 18.10 -3.37 -2.12
N VAL A 316 17.42 -3.07 -1.03
CA VAL A 316 18.07 -2.63 0.22
C VAL A 316 17.86 -3.70 1.29
N VAL A 317 18.95 -4.20 1.87
CA VAL A 317 18.89 -5.12 3.01
C VAL A 317 18.77 -4.31 4.30
N PRO A 318 17.65 -4.40 5.04
CA PRO A 318 17.47 -3.65 6.26
C PRO A 318 18.15 -4.35 7.45
N SER A 319 18.68 -3.56 8.40
CA SER A 319 19.23 -4.08 9.65
C SER A 319 18.16 -4.56 10.63
N THR A 320 16.97 -4.02 10.52
CA THR A 320 15.76 -4.35 11.29
C THR A 320 14.52 -3.84 10.56
N HIS A 321 13.34 -3.88 11.19
CA HIS A 321 12.10 -3.26 10.70
C HIS A 321 12.17 -1.72 10.80
N THR A 322 13.19 -1.09 10.21
CA THR A 322 13.41 0.35 10.26
C THR A 322 13.63 0.95 8.88
N LEU A 323 13.09 2.14 8.65
CA LEU A 323 13.16 2.87 7.38
C LEU A 323 13.60 4.30 7.64
N LYS A 324 14.37 4.88 6.71
CA LYS A 324 14.74 6.30 6.76
C LYS A 324 13.52 7.21 6.77
N GLU A 325 12.47 6.77 6.14
CA GLU A 325 11.17 7.42 6.01
C GLU A 325 10.47 7.61 7.36
N TYR A 326 10.88 6.90 8.43
CA TYR A 326 10.37 7.10 9.80
C TYR A 326 10.93 8.35 10.50
N GLY A 327 11.81 9.12 9.81
CA GLY A 327 12.38 10.34 10.38
C GLY A 327 13.08 10.09 11.73
N ASP A 328 12.62 10.77 12.77
CA ASP A 328 13.21 10.67 14.12
C ASP A 328 13.10 9.27 14.74
N LEU A 329 12.19 8.43 14.28
CA LEU A 329 12.05 7.04 14.74
C LEU A 329 12.95 6.07 13.98
N TYR A 330 13.74 6.54 13.01
CA TYR A 330 14.74 5.71 12.32
C TYR A 330 15.88 5.31 13.24
N MET A 331 16.26 4.03 13.24
CA MET A 331 17.30 3.43 14.10
C MET A 331 18.28 2.61 13.26
N PRO A 332 19.21 3.24 12.53
CA PRO A 332 20.17 2.54 11.68
C PRO A 332 21.17 1.68 12.45
N GLU A 333 21.39 2.00 13.73
CA GLU A 333 22.32 1.29 14.63
C GLU A 333 21.76 -0.04 15.13
N LEU A 334 20.44 -0.20 15.11
CA LEU A 334 19.78 -1.40 15.61
C LEU A 334 19.89 -2.55 14.60
N LYS A 335 20.46 -3.68 15.04
CA LYS A 335 20.62 -4.89 14.23
C LYS A 335 19.85 -6.03 14.85
N THR A 336 18.73 -6.35 14.25
CA THR A 336 17.87 -7.46 14.68
C THR A 336 18.14 -8.74 13.89
N PHE A 337 18.50 -8.57 12.60
CA PHE A 337 18.67 -9.68 11.67
C PHE A 337 20.10 -9.69 11.13
N GLU A 338 20.83 -10.75 11.43
CA GLU A 338 22.19 -11.00 10.95
C GLU A 338 22.27 -12.38 10.29
N TYR A 339 23.23 -12.57 9.41
CA TYR A 339 23.57 -13.89 8.86
C TYR A 339 24.62 -14.53 9.74
N ASN A 340 24.32 -15.69 10.33
CA ASN A 340 25.24 -16.45 11.17
C ASN A 340 24.87 -17.93 11.19
N PRO A 341 25.28 -18.70 10.18
CA PRO A 341 24.91 -20.10 10.03
C PRO A 341 25.46 -21.00 11.18
N GLU A 342 26.61 -20.64 11.78
CA GLU A 342 27.15 -21.40 12.91
C GLU A 342 26.24 -21.27 14.14
N LYS A 343 25.81 -20.05 14.45
CA LYS A 343 24.85 -19.82 15.53
C LYS A 343 23.49 -20.47 15.26
N ALA A 344 23.06 -20.48 13.98
CA ALA A 344 21.85 -21.19 13.58
C ALA A 344 21.92 -22.68 13.92
N ARG A 345 23.01 -23.37 13.55
CA ARG A 345 23.24 -24.78 13.89
C ARG A 345 23.26 -25.02 15.39
N ALA A 346 23.90 -24.15 16.15
CA ALA A 346 23.95 -24.26 17.62
C ALA A 346 22.54 -24.16 18.22
N LEU A 347 21.74 -23.18 17.81
CA LEU A 347 20.35 -23.01 18.29
C LEU A 347 19.45 -24.18 17.92
N LEU A 348 19.55 -24.72 16.71
CA LEU A 348 18.80 -25.93 16.31
C LEU A 348 19.13 -27.13 17.21
N LYS A 349 20.41 -27.32 17.51
CA LYS A 349 20.87 -28.38 18.42
C LYS A 349 20.35 -28.17 19.85
N GLU A 350 20.45 -26.94 20.37
CA GLU A 350 19.94 -26.58 21.72
C GLU A 350 18.40 -26.70 21.82
N ALA A 351 17.69 -26.39 20.74
CA ALA A 351 16.24 -26.55 20.67
C ALA A 351 15.80 -28.01 20.50
N GLY A 352 16.74 -28.94 20.23
CA GLY A 352 16.43 -30.32 19.96
C GLY A 352 15.65 -30.53 18.66
N TYR A 353 15.96 -29.73 17.62
CA TYR A 353 15.29 -29.85 16.32
C TYR A 353 15.50 -31.28 15.76
N ASP A 354 14.41 -31.97 15.46
CA ASP A 354 14.36 -33.40 15.13
C ASP A 354 14.48 -33.69 13.62
N GLY A 355 14.70 -32.68 12.78
CA GLY A 355 14.72 -32.81 11.31
C GLY A 355 13.31 -32.83 10.69
N SER A 356 12.26 -32.53 11.44
CA SER A 356 10.89 -32.45 10.91
C SER A 356 10.78 -31.35 9.86
N GLU A 357 10.02 -31.61 8.77
CA GLU A 357 9.85 -30.67 7.67
C GLU A 357 9.28 -29.32 8.12
N ILE A 358 9.90 -28.21 7.65
CA ILE A 358 9.42 -26.83 7.79
C ILE A 358 9.07 -26.31 6.41
N THR A 359 7.83 -25.89 6.19
CA THR A 359 7.36 -25.38 4.90
C THR A 359 7.49 -23.87 4.80
N PHE A 360 7.84 -23.41 3.59
CA PHE A 360 7.80 -22.02 3.18
C PHE A 360 6.73 -21.85 2.11
N ASP A 361 5.59 -21.26 2.48
CA ASP A 361 4.49 -21.04 1.56
C ASP A 361 4.77 -19.80 0.69
N THR A 362 4.60 -19.94 -0.62
CA THR A 362 4.77 -18.84 -1.58
C THR A 362 3.76 -18.95 -2.72
N HIS A 363 3.44 -17.80 -3.33
CA HIS A 363 2.62 -17.72 -4.54
C HIS A 363 3.54 -17.54 -5.76
N PRO A 364 3.30 -18.21 -6.89
CA PRO A 364 4.22 -18.23 -8.01
C PRO A 364 4.43 -16.86 -8.69
N THR A 365 3.43 -15.99 -8.72
CA THR A 365 3.45 -14.74 -9.50
C THR A 365 3.10 -13.48 -8.69
N TYR A 366 2.75 -13.60 -7.40
CA TYR A 366 2.26 -12.45 -6.63
C TYR A 366 3.36 -11.43 -6.32
N TYR A 367 4.55 -11.89 -5.97
CA TYR A 367 5.71 -11.02 -5.67
C TYR A 367 6.80 -11.20 -6.72
N THR A 368 7.34 -10.09 -7.24
CA THR A 368 8.57 -10.13 -8.05
C THR A 368 9.64 -10.91 -7.29
N ASN A 369 10.23 -11.92 -7.93
CA ASN A 369 11.24 -12.83 -7.35
C ASN A 369 10.80 -13.62 -6.09
N GLY A 370 9.51 -13.61 -5.71
CA GLY A 370 9.04 -14.25 -4.47
C GLY A 370 9.26 -15.76 -4.43
N MET A 371 9.02 -16.46 -5.55
CA MET A 371 9.26 -17.89 -5.70
C MET A 371 10.75 -18.22 -5.60
N LEU A 372 11.59 -17.48 -6.31
CA LEU A 372 13.04 -17.67 -6.30
C LEU A 372 13.63 -17.42 -4.89
N ALA A 373 13.12 -16.40 -4.19
CA ALA A 373 13.52 -16.13 -2.81
C ALA A 373 13.15 -17.30 -1.89
N ALA A 374 11.95 -17.86 -2.00
CA ALA A 374 11.53 -19.01 -1.19
C ALA A 374 12.42 -20.23 -1.45
N GLN A 375 12.75 -20.52 -2.70
CA GLN A 375 13.67 -21.59 -3.07
C GLN A 375 15.06 -21.37 -2.48
N ALA A 376 15.67 -20.18 -2.67
CA ALA A 376 16.98 -19.87 -2.15
C ALA A 376 17.02 -19.96 -0.61
N ILE A 377 16.01 -19.43 0.09
CA ILE A 377 15.92 -19.49 1.55
C ILE A 377 15.84 -20.95 2.04
N THR A 378 15.02 -21.78 1.40
CA THR A 378 14.91 -23.18 1.81
C THR A 378 16.20 -23.97 1.56
N GLU A 379 17.01 -23.64 0.54
CA GLU A 379 18.34 -24.21 0.36
C GLU A 379 19.33 -23.74 1.46
N MET A 380 19.33 -22.43 1.80
CA MET A 380 20.15 -21.91 2.92
C MET A 380 19.77 -22.59 4.25
N TRP A 381 18.50 -22.92 4.46
CA TRP A 381 18.05 -23.68 5.63
C TRP A 381 18.62 -25.10 5.65
N LYS A 382 18.67 -25.77 4.50
CA LYS A 382 19.26 -27.11 4.40
C LYS A 382 20.75 -27.11 4.74
N GLU A 383 21.48 -26.06 4.39
CA GLU A 383 22.90 -25.92 4.72
C GLU A 383 23.17 -25.89 6.24
N VAL A 384 22.22 -25.44 7.04
CA VAL A 384 22.31 -25.47 8.51
C VAL A 384 21.63 -26.67 9.15
N GLY A 385 21.08 -27.59 8.35
CA GLY A 385 20.46 -28.83 8.81
C GLY A 385 18.94 -28.75 9.00
N VAL A 386 18.26 -27.71 8.51
CA VAL A 386 16.80 -27.61 8.51
C VAL A 386 16.24 -28.31 7.28
N ASN A 387 15.27 -29.19 7.47
CA ASN A 387 14.52 -29.85 6.39
C ASN A 387 13.49 -28.87 5.81
N GLY A 388 13.95 -27.91 5.01
CA GLY A 388 13.13 -26.87 4.39
C GLY A 388 12.48 -27.33 3.08
N ARG A 389 11.19 -27.00 2.88
CA ARG A 389 10.47 -27.27 1.62
C ARG A 389 9.61 -26.07 1.22
N VAL A 390 9.67 -25.71 -0.07
CA VAL A 390 8.76 -24.73 -0.65
C VAL A 390 7.39 -25.37 -0.87
N ASN A 391 6.35 -24.69 -0.42
CA ASN A 391 4.96 -25.02 -0.70
C ASN A 391 4.32 -23.95 -1.58
N ILE A 392 3.83 -24.34 -2.77
CA ILE A 392 3.25 -23.41 -3.73
C ILE A 392 1.75 -23.28 -3.43
N ALA A 393 1.34 -22.08 -3.05
CA ALA A 393 -0.06 -21.76 -2.80
C ALA A 393 -0.67 -21.06 -4.03
N GLU A 394 -1.67 -21.67 -4.66
CA GLU A 394 -2.41 -21.03 -5.76
C GLU A 394 -3.28 -19.87 -5.28
N LYS A 395 -3.74 -19.90 -4.04
CA LYS A 395 -4.47 -18.84 -3.37
C LYS A 395 -3.87 -18.61 -1.99
N TRP A 396 -3.79 -17.35 -1.57
CA TRP A 396 -3.39 -17.04 -0.21
C TRP A 396 -4.47 -17.48 0.78
N THR A 397 -4.31 -18.64 1.34
CA THR A 397 -5.17 -19.17 2.42
C THR A 397 -4.69 -18.74 3.81
N GLY A 398 -4.00 -17.65 3.91
CA GLY A 398 -3.16 -17.16 5.02
C GLY A 398 -3.68 -17.21 6.45
N ARG A 399 -4.83 -17.83 6.69
CA ARG A 399 -5.44 -18.09 8.01
C ARG A 399 -5.43 -19.56 8.41
N ALA A 400 -4.81 -20.44 7.62
CA ALA A 400 -4.77 -21.85 7.98
C ALA A 400 -3.87 -22.06 9.20
N PRO A 401 -4.33 -22.78 10.24
CA PRO A 401 -3.49 -23.15 11.39
C PRO A 401 -2.23 -23.92 11.01
N GLU A 402 -2.24 -24.59 9.85
CA GLU A 402 -1.13 -25.38 9.33
C GLU A 402 -0.01 -24.56 8.70
N MET A 403 -0.21 -23.28 8.40
CA MET A 403 0.86 -22.43 7.86
C MET A 403 2.02 -22.35 8.86
N MET A 404 3.23 -22.69 8.40
CA MET A 404 4.45 -22.54 9.19
C MET A 404 5.13 -21.20 8.91
N THR A 405 5.63 -21.03 7.70
CA THR A 405 6.25 -19.78 7.24
C THR A 405 5.72 -19.40 5.87
N ARG A 406 5.72 -18.11 5.53
CA ARG A 406 5.42 -17.65 4.17
C ARG A 406 6.06 -16.32 3.88
N ASN A 407 6.25 -16.02 2.59
CA ASN A 407 6.58 -14.66 2.18
C ASN A 407 5.34 -13.76 2.25
N TRP A 408 5.61 -12.46 2.54
CA TRP A 408 4.61 -11.43 2.59
C TRP A 408 5.27 -10.07 2.31
N SER A 409 4.51 -9.10 1.86
CA SER A 409 4.98 -7.72 1.79
C SER A 409 4.35 -6.90 2.91
N ASN A 410 5.19 -6.15 3.61
CA ASN A 410 4.80 -5.27 4.68
C ASN A 410 5.04 -3.82 4.26
N PRO A 411 4.05 -3.16 3.64
CA PRO A 411 4.18 -1.79 3.17
C PRO A 411 4.21 -0.80 4.33
N MET A 412 4.90 0.29 4.12
CA MET A 412 4.79 1.47 4.94
C MET A 412 3.56 2.26 4.46
N TYR A 413 2.42 2.06 5.10
CA TYR A 413 1.20 2.82 4.77
C TYR A 413 1.34 4.32 5.06
N PHE A 414 2.20 4.68 6.00
CA PHE A 414 2.59 6.05 6.33
C PHE A 414 3.97 6.07 7.02
N ALA A 415 4.60 7.24 7.05
CA ALA A 415 5.99 7.42 7.52
C ALA A 415 6.13 7.34 9.06
N ASP A 416 5.71 6.20 9.62
CA ASP A 416 5.82 5.85 11.04
C ASP A 416 5.91 4.33 11.18
N PRO A 417 6.64 3.78 12.15
CA PRO A 417 6.70 2.33 12.37
C PRO A 417 5.33 1.70 12.62
N PHE A 418 4.36 2.44 13.17
CA PHE A 418 2.98 1.98 13.28
C PHE A 418 2.37 1.68 11.91
N GLY A 419 2.75 2.43 10.86
CA GLY A 419 2.27 2.25 9.48
C GLY A 419 2.74 0.97 8.79
N SER A 420 3.73 0.28 9.32
CA SER A 420 4.22 -0.99 8.78
C SER A 420 4.18 -2.11 9.83
N PHE A 421 5.11 -2.09 10.78
CA PHE A 421 5.16 -3.09 11.84
C PHE A 421 3.90 -3.08 12.71
N GLY A 422 3.50 -1.89 13.17
CA GLY A 422 2.44 -1.74 14.15
C GLY A 422 1.09 -2.29 13.73
N VAL A 423 0.70 -2.10 12.48
CA VAL A 423 -0.62 -2.53 11.98
C VAL A 423 -0.84 -4.05 12.03
N MET A 424 0.22 -4.85 12.14
CA MET A 424 0.11 -6.32 12.14
C MET A 424 0.41 -6.96 13.49
N TRP A 425 1.35 -6.38 14.26
CA TRP A 425 1.86 -6.95 15.51
C TRP A 425 1.44 -6.14 16.74
N ALA A 426 0.35 -5.37 16.63
CA ALA A 426 -0.31 -4.75 17.78
C ALA A 426 -0.89 -5.82 18.72
N PRO A 427 -0.99 -5.54 20.05
CA PRO A 427 -1.84 -6.32 20.93
C PRO A 427 -3.29 -6.34 20.42
N ASN A 428 -3.90 -7.52 20.38
CA ASN A 428 -5.21 -7.80 19.76
C ASN A 428 -5.29 -7.47 18.27
N GLY A 429 -4.14 -7.28 17.60
CA GLY A 429 -4.06 -6.96 16.18
C GLY A 429 -4.25 -8.19 15.29
N PRO A 430 -4.15 -8.01 13.95
CA PRO A 430 -4.44 -9.06 12.97
C PRO A 430 -3.64 -10.34 13.15
N SER A 431 -2.35 -10.26 13.47
CA SER A 431 -1.52 -11.47 13.65
C SER A 431 -1.90 -12.27 14.88
N GLU A 432 -2.32 -11.62 15.96
CA GLU A 432 -2.82 -12.26 17.17
C GLU A 432 -4.24 -12.82 16.94
N GLY A 433 -5.13 -12.05 16.31
CA GLY A 433 -6.47 -12.49 15.94
C GLY A 433 -6.51 -13.67 14.97
N GLU A 434 -5.47 -13.84 14.14
CA GLU A 434 -5.28 -15.01 13.28
C GLU A 434 -4.59 -16.18 14.00
N GLY A 435 -4.24 -16.06 15.28
CA GLY A 435 -3.60 -17.10 16.09
C GLY A 435 -2.14 -17.39 15.71
N ARG A 436 -1.44 -16.43 15.07
CA ARG A 436 -0.05 -16.57 14.61
C ARG A 436 0.98 -15.86 15.46
N PHE A 437 0.53 -15.01 16.38
CA PHE A 437 1.35 -14.21 17.27
C PHE A 437 0.68 -14.13 18.63
N ASN A 438 1.46 -13.89 19.69
CA ASN A 438 0.95 -13.71 21.03
C ASN A 438 1.62 -12.48 21.65
N THR A 439 0.85 -11.73 22.43
CA THR A 439 1.37 -10.63 23.24
C THR A 439 1.22 -10.95 24.73
N ASP A 440 2.19 -10.52 25.50
CA ASP A 440 2.14 -10.54 26.98
C ASP A 440 1.92 -9.12 27.53
N ALA A 441 1.69 -9.00 28.82
CA ALA A 441 1.48 -7.71 29.48
C ALA A 441 2.66 -6.74 29.28
N GLY A 442 3.90 -7.26 29.28
CA GLY A 442 5.09 -6.44 29.05
C GLY A 442 5.19 -5.92 27.61
N TYR A 443 4.78 -6.74 26.64
CA TYR A 443 4.68 -6.28 25.25
C TYR A 443 3.62 -5.20 25.11
N ALA A 444 2.45 -5.40 25.71
CA ALA A 444 1.35 -4.42 25.67
C ALA A 444 1.74 -3.08 26.32
N GLU A 445 2.49 -3.09 27.43
CA GLU A 445 2.99 -1.86 28.07
C GLU A 445 3.97 -1.09 27.18
N ILE A 446 4.91 -1.79 26.52
CA ILE A 446 5.84 -1.17 25.56
C ILE A 446 5.06 -0.60 24.38
N TRP A 447 4.08 -1.37 23.89
CA TRP A 447 3.22 -0.97 22.79
C TRP A 447 2.45 0.33 23.11
N GLU A 448 1.89 0.47 24.30
CA GLU A 448 1.18 1.67 24.72
C GLU A 448 2.08 2.92 24.66
N ARG A 449 3.30 2.82 25.15
CA ARG A 449 4.28 3.91 25.08
C ARG A 449 4.67 4.23 23.63
N PHE A 450 4.88 3.22 22.80
CA PHE A 450 5.19 3.39 21.39
C PHE A 450 4.04 4.06 20.64
N ARG A 451 2.81 3.62 20.85
CA ARG A 451 1.66 4.03 20.04
C ARG A 451 1.12 5.40 20.43
N PHE A 452 1.07 5.72 21.72
CA PHE A 452 0.32 6.85 22.23
C PHE A 452 1.16 7.96 22.88
N SER A 453 2.47 7.78 23.10
CA SER A 453 3.28 8.88 23.60
C SER A 453 3.39 10.02 22.58
N LYS A 454 3.24 11.26 23.04
CA LYS A 454 3.53 12.47 22.26
C LYS A 454 5.03 12.79 22.20
N ASP A 455 5.81 12.24 23.13
CA ASP A 455 7.26 12.40 23.17
C ASP A 455 7.90 11.43 22.16
N VAL A 456 8.48 11.99 21.12
CA VAL A 456 9.15 11.22 20.04
C VAL A 456 10.32 10.39 20.59
N ALA A 457 11.07 10.89 21.59
CA ALA A 457 12.18 10.14 22.18
C ALA A 457 11.66 8.91 22.96
N ALA A 458 10.57 9.07 23.73
CA ALA A 458 9.93 7.96 24.40
C ALA A 458 9.34 6.94 23.42
N ARG A 459 8.75 7.38 22.30
CA ARG A 459 8.28 6.51 21.23
C ARG A 459 9.43 5.72 20.60
N LYS A 460 10.54 6.39 20.30
CA LYS A 460 11.73 5.76 19.72
C LYS A 460 12.30 4.69 20.64
N LEU A 461 12.42 5.00 21.94
CA LEU A 461 12.89 4.04 22.93
C LEU A 461 11.97 2.81 23.00
N ALA A 462 10.66 3.02 23.09
CA ALA A 462 9.68 1.94 23.14
C ALA A 462 9.70 1.09 21.84
N TYR A 463 9.87 1.73 20.67
CA TYR A 463 10.01 1.00 19.42
C TYR A 463 11.29 0.13 19.40
N GLY A 464 12.40 0.64 19.93
CA GLY A 464 13.63 -0.14 20.11
C GLY A 464 13.43 -1.37 21.01
N GLU A 465 12.71 -1.21 22.13
CA GLU A 465 12.35 -2.32 23.03
C GLU A 465 11.46 -3.37 22.33
N LEU A 466 10.50 -2.96 21.48
CA LEU A 466 9.72 -3.88 20.64
C LEU A 466 10.62 -4.66 19.69
N MET A 467 11.57 -4.01 19.03
CA MET A 467 12.50 -4.66 18.10
C MET A 467 13.42 -5.67 18.81
N GLU A 468 13.84 -5.40 20.03
CA GLU A 468 14.60 -6.38 20.83
C GLU A 468 13.75 -7.61 21.20
N ARG A 469 12.47 -7.42 21.51
CA ARG A 469 11.55 -8.56 21.70
C ARG A 469 11.36 -9.38 20.43
N ILE A 470 11.19 -8.73 19.29
CA ILE A 470 11.10 -9.38 17.97
C ILE A 470 12.39 -10.15 17.64
N LYS A 471 13.55 -9.66 18.05
CA LYS A 471 14.82 -10.38 17.90
C LYS A 471 14.86 -11.66 18.72
N GLN A 472 14.34 -11.60 19.95
CA GLN A 472 14.32 -12.76 20.87
C GLN A 472 13.26 -13.79 20.50
N ASP A 473 12.12 -13.35 19.98
CA ASP A 473 10.97 -14.19 19.64
C ASP A 473 10.38 -13.77 18.29
N PRO A 474 11.06 -14.06 17.16
CA PRO A 474 10.70 -13.48 15.87
C PRO A 474 9.44 -14.11 15.26
N PRO A 475 8.33 -13.33 15.09
CA PRO A 475 7.17 -13.71 14.29
C PRO A 475 7.31 -13.30 12.82
N VAL A 476 8.25 -12.41 12.53
CA VAL A 476 8.48 -11.79 11.22
C VAL A 476 9.95 -11.46 11.02
N LEU A 477 10.41 -11.65 9.80
CA LEU A 477 11.79 -11.37 9.38
C LEU A 477 11.77 -10.51 8.12
N PRO A 478 12.23 -9.27 8.12
CA PRO A 478 12.57 -8.55 6.90
C PRO A 478 13.62 -9.30 6.09
N LEU A 479 13.36 -9.47 4.82
CA LEU A 479 14.31 -10.04 3.87
C LEU A 479 15.07 -8.91 3.17
N TYR A 480 14.34 -8.05 2.49
CA TYR A 480 14.86 -6.88 1.76
C TYR A 480 13.72 -5.87 1.49
N ARG A 481 14.09 -4.66 1.12
CA ARG A 481 13.22 -3.68 0.45
C ARG A 481 13.39 -3.92 -1.05
N PRO A 482 12.38 -4.43 -1.77
CA PRO A 482 12.54 -4.76 -3.17
C PRO A 482 12.78 -3.52 -4.02
N PHE A 483 13.44 -3.70 -5.15
CA PHE A 483 13.54 -2.69 -6.18
C PHE A 483 12.36 -2.84 -7.13
N GLU A 484 11.41 -1.92 -7.06
CA GLU A 484 10.29 -1.88 -7.99
C GLU A 484 10.65 -1.01 -9.18
N SER A 485 10.26 -1.45 -10.36
CA SER A 485 10.55 -0.74 -11.60
C SER A 485 9.40 -0.78 -12.59
N TRP A 486 9.36 0.28 -13.37
CA TRP A 486 8.44 0.50 -14.46
C TRP A 486 9.23 0.76 -15.72
N ALA A 487 8.70 0.30 -16.85
CA ALA A 487 9.24 0.68 -18.14
C ALA A 487 8.17 1.44 -18.95
N MET A 488 8.58 2.37 -19.76
CA MET A 488 7.67 3.23 -20.52
C MET A 488 8.30 3.74 -21.81
N ARG A 489 7.47 4.26 -22.69
CA ARG A 489 7.91 5.02 -23.85
C ARG A 489 8.63 6.28 -23.40
N LYS A 490 9.63 6.74 -24.15
CA LYS A 490 10.40 7.95 -23.80
C LYS A 490 9.59 9.24 -23.81
N ASP A 491 8.54 9.29 -24.62
CA ASP A 491 7.63 10.43 -24.68
C ASP A 491 6.70 10.55 -23.46
N VAL A 492 6.54 9.48 -22.70
CA VAL A 492 5.80 9.51 -21.42
C VAL A 492 6.71 9.99 -20.29
N ILE A 493 6.34 11.06 -19.64
CA ILE A 493 7.04 11.61 -18.47
C ILE A 493 6.20 11.26 -17.24
N TRP A 494 6.59 10.19 -16.57
CA TRP A 494 5.99 9.70 -15.34
C TRP A 494 7.07 9.05 -14.46
N ALA A 495 6.92 9.17 -13.16
CA ALA A 495 7.74 8.43 -12.19
C ALA A 495 6.93 8.25 -10.90
N PRO A 496 7.18 7.17 -10.12
CA PRO A 496 6.57 7.03 -8.81
C PRO A 496 7.03 8.17 -7.91
N LYS A 497 6.08 8.78 -7.19
CA LYS A 497 6.39 9.85 -6.24
C LYS A 497 6.97 9.26 -4.95
N PRO A 498 8.03 9.85 -4.37
CA PRO A 498 8.70 9.30 -3.18
C PRO A 498 7.78 9.14 -1.97
N GLY A 499 6.82 10.04 -1.81
CA GLY A 499 5.89 10.03 -0.68
C GLY A 499 4.70 9.09 -0.81
N HIS A 500 4.51 8.47 -1.98
CA HIS A 500 3.47 7.47 -2.18
C HIS A 500 3.86 6.09 -1.66
N ILE A 501 2.83 5.26 -1.42
CA ILE A 501 3.03 3.82 -1.31
C ILE A 501 3.57 3.32 -2.66
N PRO A 502 4.49 2.34 -2.66
CA PRO A 502 5.31 2.00 -3.84
C PRO A 502 4.59 1.63 -5.13
N TYR A 503 3.32 1.32 -5.06
CA TYR A 503 2.59 0.78 -6.21
C TYR A 503 1.61 1.77 -6.85
N VAL A 504 1.45 2.98 -6.33
CA VAL A 504 0.45 3.93 -6.82
C VAL A 504 0.77 4.39 -8.24
N LEU A 505 -0.16 4.14 -9.15
CA LEU A 505 -0.17 4.68 -10.51
C LEU A 505 -0.86 6.05 -10.46
N ASP A 506 -0.13 7.09 -10.12
CA ASP A 506 -0.65 8.44 -9.98
C ASP A 506 -0.75 9.12 -11.35
N PHE A 507 -1.97 9.45 -11.78
CA PHE A 507 -2.28 10.17 -13.02
C PHE A 507 -2.85 11.57 -12.77
N ARG A 508 -2.81 12.06 -11.53
CA ARG A 508 -3.28 13.40 -11.17
C ARG A 508 -2.44 14.50 -11.83
N ALA A 509 -2.91 15.73 -11.74
CA ALA A 509 -2.19 16.90 -12.25
C ALA A 509 -0.75 16.94 -11.71
N GLY A 510 0.20 17.19 -12.61
CA GLY A 510 1.64 17.21 -12.29
C GLY A 510 2.32 15.85 -12.15
N SER A 511 1.58 14.72 -12.18
CA SER A 511 2.18 13.38 -12.02
C SER A 511 2.54 12.72 -13.34
N ILE A 512 1.83 13.04 -14.42
CA ILE A 512 2.08 12.51 -15.75
C ILE A 512 2.00 13.61 -16.80
N SER A 513 2.91 13.56 -17.78
CA SER A 513 2.91 14.43 -18.96
C SER A 513 3.56 13.73 -20.15
N PHE A 514 3.56 14.38 -21.30
CA PHE A 514 4.20 13.86 -22.50
C PHE A 514 5.23 14.86 -23.01
N ALA A 515 6.37 14.36 -23.51
CA ALA A 515 7.35 15.20 -24.18
C ALA A 515 6.71 15.81 -25.44
N SER A 516 6.93 17.11 -25.65
CA SER A 516 6.58 17.75 -26.91
C SER A 516 7.42 17.15 -28.03
N ASN A 517 6.78 16.71 -29.10
CA ASN A 517 7.47 16.25 -30.31
C ASN A 517 8.27 17.37 -30.96
#